data_bd8796b782c17a6420e679bc94b379fd
#
_entry.id   bd8796b782c17a6420e679bc94b379fd
#
_cell.length_a   1.000
_cell.length_b   1.000
_cell.length_c   1.000
_cell.angle_alpha   90.00
_cell.angle_beta   90.00
_cell.angle_gamma   90.00
#
_symmetry.space_group_name_H-M   'P 1'
#
loop_
_entity.id
_entity.type
_entity.pdbx_description
1 polymer ?
#
loop_
_entity_poly.entity_id
_entity_poly.type
_entity_poly.pdbx_seq_one_letter_code
_entity_poly.pdbx_strand_id
1 'polypeptide(L)'
;MNDIEKEFLNEVVPDKQRSTRRKSINSKRKGNSGELECVHILKERFPNMEFARTMGSGNYTGGKNAKNAETLTEEQILMFAGDIRCPKEFKFSIEHKFYASLDFYDLFNKSSKLYSWYNQATSDANLLNKTPMLIVKTNNHKRIAFIKINVATEIKEIQPTFVHEGWCCYWLEDLLKAEDSFFIKKAING
;
A
#
# COMPACT_ATOMS: atom_id res chain seq x y z
N MET A 1 -57.76 17.67 14.68
CA MET A 1 -56.34 17.37 15.02
C MET A 1 -56.28 17.38 16.53
N ASN A 2 -56.04 16.24 17.10
CA ASN A 2 -56.15 15.94 18.53
C ASN A 2 -54.93 16.49 19.25
N ASP A 3 -55.07 16.95 20.49
CA ASP A 3 -53.94 17.53 21.26
C ASP A 3 -52.77 16.59 21.44
N ILE A 4 -53.04 15.29 21.39
CA ILE A 4 -52.01 14.21 21.40
C ILE A 4 -51.15 14.24 20.11
N GLU A 5 -51.71 14.57 18.95
CA GLU A 5 -50.94 14.69 17.69
C GLU A 5 -50.04 15.92 17.68
N LYS A 6 -50.40 16.99 18.40
CA LYS A 6 -49.55 18.16 18.56
C LYS A 6 -48.37 17.93 19.52
N GLU A 7 -48.58 17.12 20.54
CA GLU A 7 -47.53 16.76 21.49
C GLU A 7 -46.47 15.87 20.84
N PHE A 8 -46.90 14.91 19.99
CA PHE A 8 -45.98 14.04 19.22
C PHE A 8 -45.14 14.80 18.17
N LEU A 9 -45.69 15.86 17.59
CA LEU A 9 -44.96 16.67 16.59
C LEU A 9 -43.95 17.61 17.22
N ASN A 10 -44.07 17.93 18.50
CA ASN A 10 -43.09 18.77 19.22
C ASN A 10 -41.89 17.97 19.81
N GLU A 11 -42.00 16.66 19.92
CA GLU A 11 -40.85 15.81 20.37
C GLU A 11 -39.89 15.42 19.26
N VAL A 12 -40.25 15.63 17.99
CA VAL A 12 -39.36 15.34 16.83
C VAL A 12 -38.83 16.65 16.26
N VAL A 13 -38.26 17.51 17.10
CA VAL A 13 -37.32 18.52 16.63
C VAL A 13 -35.92 17.88 16.68
N PRO A 14 -35.31 17.53 15.53
CA PRO A 14 -33.94 17.06 15.57
C PRO A 14 -33.08 18.20 16.10
N ASP A 15 -32.46 17.92 17.24
CA ASP A 15 -31.38 18.71 17.82
C ASP A 15 -30.47 19.15 16.68
N LYS A 16 -30.24 20.45 16.49
CA LYS A 16 -29.37 20.99 15.48
C LYS A 16 -28.01 20.31 15.71
N GLN A 17 -27.73 19.28 14.93
CA GLN A 17 -26.45 18.64 14.89
C GLN A 17 -25.40 19.74 14.75
N ARG A 18 -24.71 20.03 15.82
CA ARG A 18 -23.41 20.70 15.79
C ARG A 18 -22.59 19.93 14.76
N SER A 19 -22.52 20.47 13.54
CA SER A 19 -21.59 19.96 12.55
C SER A 19 -20.21 20.17 13.15
N THR A 20 -19.72 19.15 13.85
CA THR A 20 -18.30 19.04 14.14
C THR A 20 -17.66 19.02 12.77
N ARG A 21 -17.12 20.16 12.34
CA ARG A 21 -16.26 20.26 11.17
C ARG A 21 -15.22 19.17 11.31
N ARG A 22 -15.46 18.01 10.66
CA ARG A 22 -14.46 16.97 10.53
C ARG A 22 -13.27 17.66 9.88
N LYS A 23 -12.17 17.85 10.63
CA LYS A 23 -10.92 18.37 10.09
C LYS A 23 -10.62 17.50 8.88
N SER A 24 -10.58 18.10 7.68
CA SER A 24 -10.25 17.38 6.48
C SER A 24 -8.89 16.74 6.71
N ILE A 25 -8.85 15.42 6.71
CA ILE A 25 -7.61 14.68 6.89
C ILE A 25 -6.78 15.00 5.66
N ASN A 26 -5.65 15.66 5.83
CA ASN A 26 -4.71 15.92 4.75
C ASN A 26 -4.22 14.54 4.23
N SER A 27 -4.73 14.14 3.07
CA SER A 27 -4.46 12.83 2.46
C SER A 27 -2.96 12.60 2.24
N LYS A 28 -2.22 13.65 1.90
CA LYS A 28 -0.76 13.61 1.76
C LYS A 28 -0.07 13.28 3.09
N ARG A 29 -0.51 13.91 4.20
CA ARG A 29 0.05 13.61 5.53
C ARG A 29 -0.25 12.17 5.96
N LYS A 30 -1.45 11.68 5.65
CA LYS A 30 -1.85 10.30 5.92
C LYS A 30 -0.99 9.30 5.14
N GLY A 31 -0.79 9.52 3.83
CA GLY A 31 0.09 8.71 3.00
C GLY A 31 1.50 8.65 3.58
N ASN A 32 2.11 9.82 3.81
CA ASN A 32 3.46 9.93 4.37
C ASN A 32 3.62 9.21 5.72
N SER A 33 2.62 9.31 6.61
CA SER A 33 2.63 8.60 7.90
C SER A 33 2.60 7.09 7.71
N GLY A 34 1.77 6.58 6.78
CA GLY A 34 1.68 5.16 6.50
C GLY A 34 2.97 4.58 5.90
N GLU A 35 3.62 5.34 5.00
CA GLU A 35 4.92 4.96 4.43
C GLU A 35 6.00 4.88 5.51
N LEU A 36 6.08 5.87 6.42
CA LEU A 36 7.02 5.87 7.55
C LEU A 36 6.78 4.71 8.51
N GLU A 37 5.53 4.43 8.85
CA GLU A 37 5.20 3.27 9.68
C GLU A 37 5.61 1.95 9.01
N CYS A 38 5.43 1.84 7.69
CA CYS A 38 5.87 0.67 6.94
C CYS A 38 7.41 0.53 6.97
N VAL A 39 8.14 1.64 6.83
CA VAL A 39 9.62 1.66 6.98
C VAL A 39 10.04 1.16 8.35
N HIS A 40 9.36 1.56 9.44
CA HIS A 40 9.67 1.08 10.79
C HIS A 40 9.48 -0.45 10.90
N ILE A 41 8.36 -0.98 10.41
CA ILE A 41 8.09 -2.42 10.42
C ILE A 41 9.18 -3.20 9.66
N LEU A 42 9.61 -2.69 8.51
CA LEU A 42 10.67 -3.33 7.73
C LEU A 42 12.02 -3.28 8.45
N LYS A 43 12.37 -2.17 9.11
CA LYS A 43 13.60 -2.05 9.89
C LYS A 43 13.60 -2.96 11.12
N GLU A 44 12.47 -3.11 11.80
CA GLU A 44 12.33 -4.06 12.90
C GLU A 44 12.53 -5.50 12.43
N ARG A 45 11.97 -5.86 11.27
CA ARG A 45 12.12 -7.21 10.70
C ARG A 45 13.53 -7.46 10.13
N PHE A 46 14.17 -6.46 9.56
CA PHE A 46 15.47 -6.55 8.90
C PHE A 46 16.43 -5.49 9.48
N PRO A 47 16.94 -5.67 10.72
CA PRO A 47 17.69 -4.63 11.43
C PRO A 47 19.02 -4.26 10.76
N ASN A 48 19.56 -5.16 9.95
CA ASN A 48 20.82 -4.94 9.21
C ASN A 48 20.61 -4.31 7.83
N MET A 49 19.38 -3.91 7.49
CA MET A 49 19.04 -3.34 6.20
C MET A 49 18.50 -1.92 6.34
N GLU A 50 18.90 -1.06 5.43
CA GLU A 50 18.42 0.32 5.41
C GLU A 50 17.20 0.49 4.50
N PHE A 51 16.06 0.79 5.10
CA PHE A 51 14.85 1.19 4.41
C PHE A 51 14.58 2.66 4.67
N ALA A 52 14.09 3.37 3.67
CA ALA A 52 13.72 4.78 3.82
C ALA A 52 12.50 5.09 2.95
N ARG A 53 11.76 6.12 3.33
CA ARG A 53 10.71 6.64 2.49
C ARG A 53 11.32 7.32 1.26
N THR A 54 10.75 7.06 0.08
CA THR A 54 11.14 7.73 -1.16
C THR A 54 10.65 9.19 -1.15
N MET A 55 11.54 10.14 -1.40
CA MET A 55 11.16 11.55 -1.46
C MET A 55 10.57 11.87 -2.83
N GLY A 56 9.28 12.28 -2.86
CA GLY A 56 8.61 12.66 -4.12
C GLY A 56 8.10 11.49 -4.95
N SER A 57 7.96 10.28 -4.35
CA SER A 57 7.35 9.13 -5.00
C SER A 57 6.02 9.51 -5.66
N GLY A 58 5.81 9.02 -6.88
CA GLY A 58 4.59 9.26 -7.66
C GLY A 58 4.56 10.55 -8.48
N ASN A 59 5.38 11.57 -8.18
CA ASN A 59 5.40 12.81 -8.95
C ASN A 59 6.39 12.78 -10.13
N TYR A 60 7.43 11.94 -10.08
CA TYR A 60 8.52 11.99 -11.08
C TYR A 60 8.46 10.84 -12.09
N THR A 61 8.09 9.64 -11.69
CA THR A 61 8.12 8.44 -12.53
C THR A 61 6.75 7.76 -12.68
N GLY A 62 5.72 8.18 -11.92
CA GLY A 62 4.40 7.56 -11.91
C GLY A 62 3.38 8.18 -12.87
N GLY A 63 2.45 7.38 -13.37
CA GLY A 63 1.31 7.82 -14.16
C GLY A 63 1.67 8.60 -15.42
N LYS A 64 1.26 9.87 -15.52
CA LYS A 64 1.54 10.75 -16.69
C LYS A 64 3.02 11.06 -16.91
N ASN A 65 3.85 10.85 -15.89
CA ASN A 65 5.28 11.18 -15.90
C ASN A 65 6.17 9.96 -16.19
N ALA A 66 5.60 8.81 -16.55
CA ALA A 66 6.35 7.59 -16.89
C ALA A 66 7.42 7.83 -17.98
N LYS A 67 7.16 8.76 -18.92
CA LYS A 67 8.13 9.18 -19.96
C LYS A 67 9.41 9.81 -19.37
N ASN A 68 9.36 10.38 -18.18
CA ASN A 68 10.54 10.95 -17.56
C ASN A 68 11.55 9.86 -17.15
N ALA A 69 11.09 8.63 -16.93
CA ALA A 69 11.97 7.50 -16.59
C ALA A 69 12.99 7.20 -17.71
N GLU A 70 12.66 7.49 -18.98
CA GLU A 70 13.56 7.28 -20.13
C GLU A 70 14.78 8.23 -20.11
N THR A 71 14.70 9.34 -19.38
CA THR A 71 15.75 10.35 -19.29
C THR A 71 16.51 10.31 -17.97
N LEU A 72 16.12 9.46 -17.03
CA LEU A 72 16.74 9.34 -15.71
C LEU A 72 17.91 8.36 -15.73
N THR A 73 18.94 8.67 -14.95
CA THR A 73 20.00 7.69 -14.65
C THR A 73 19.48 6.59 -13.72
N GLU A 74 20.17 5.45 -13.70
CA GLU A 74 19.81 4.35 -12.77
C GLU A 74 19.75 4.81 -11.32
N GLU A 75 20.66 5.68 -10.89
CA GLU A 75 20.67 6.25 -9.54
C GLU A 75 19.43 7.11 -9.27
N GLN A 76 19.00 7.92 -10.25
CA GLN A 76 17.79 8.72 -10.15
C GLN A 76 16.54 7.84 -10.10
N ILE A 77 16.48 6.78 -10.89
CA ILE A 77 15.39 5.79 -10.83
C ILE A 77 15.31 5.17 -9.43
N LEU A 78 16.43 4.76 -8.87
CA LEU A 78 16.51 4.23 -7.49
C LEU A 78 16.04 5.23 -6.42
N MET A 79 16.16 6.53 -6.70
CA MET A 79 15.72 7.59 -5.78
C MET A 79 14.22 7.89 -5.85
N PHE A 80 13.56 7.62 -6.98
CA PHE A 80 12.19 8.08 -7.24
C PHE A 80 11.16 6.97 -7.47
N ALA A 81 11.58 5.73 -7.78
CA ALA A 81 10.66 4.63 -8.02
C ALA A 81 10.26 3.91 -6.73
N GLY A 82 8.98 3.58 -6.62
CA GLY A 82 8.38 3.00 -5.42
C GLY A 82 8.21 3.99 -4.27
N ASP A 83 7.38 3.67 -3.31
CA ASP A 83 7.13 4.53 -2.14
C ASP A 83 8.17 4.34 -1.04
N ILE A 84 8.83 3.17 -1.02
CA ILE A 84 9.86 2.82 -0.05
C ILE A 84 11.15 2.44 -0.78
N ARG A 85 12.21 3.18 -0.50
CA ARG A 85 13.56 2.85 -0.94
C ARG A 85 14.04 1.63 -0.16
N CYS A 86 14.24 0.53 -0.89
CA CYS A 86 14.71 -0.73 -0.35
C CYS A 86 16.18 -0.97 -0.73
N PRO A 87 16.97 -1.65 0.12
CA PRO A 87 18.34 -2.06 -0.21
C PRO A 87 18.41 -2.82 -1.53
N LYS A 88 19.60 -2.83 -2.16
CA LYS A 88 19.82 -3.50 -3.46
C LYS A 88 19.54 -5.00 -3.38
N GLU A 89 19.90 -5.60 -2.25
CA GLU A 89 19.73 -7.03 -1.96
C GLU A 89 18.27 -7.42 -1.71
N PHE A 90 17.41 -6.46 -1.34
CA PHE A 90 15.99 -6.73 -1.09
C PHE A 90 15.28 -6.96 -2.42
N LYS A 91 14.65 -8.12 -2.58
CA LYS A 91 14.05 -8.58 -3.85
C LYS A 91 12.88 -7.73 -4.32
N PHE A 92 12.18 -7.06 -3.39
CA PHE A 92 10.92 -6.40 -3.68
C PHE A 92 11.08 -4.88 -3.86
N SER A 93 10.27 -4.32 -4.76
CA SER A 93 9.91 -2.91 -4.82
C SER A 93 8.57 -2.74 -4.13
N ILE A 94 8.49 -1.81 -3.19
CA ILE A 94 7.30 -1.65 -2.34
C ILE A 94 6.53 -0.39 -2.76
N GLU A 95 5.28 -0.60 -3.15
CA GLU A 95 4.26 0.44 -3.28
C GLU A 95 3.36 0.40 -2.05
N HIS A 96 3.11 1.54 -1.41
CA HIS A 96 2.31 1.64 -0.19
C HIS A 96 1.08 2.52 -0.39
N LYS A 97 -0.08 2.03 -0.01
CA LYS A 97 -1.35 2.78 -0.08
C LYS A 97 -2.03 2.86 1.28
N PHE A 98 -2.40 4.06 1.69
CA PHE A 98 -3.17 4.28 2.90
C PHE A 98 -4.50 4.99 2.60
N TYR A 99 -5.60 4.24 2.65
CA TYR A 99 -6.94 4.72 2.33
C TYR A 99 -7.88 4.61 3.54
N ALA A 100 -9.06 5.22 3.42
CA ALA A 100 -10.08 5.12 4.46
C ALA A 100 -10.65 3.69 4.52
N SER A 101 -10.94 3.12 3.36
CA SER A 101 -11.49 1.78 3.17
C SER A 101 -11.11 1.24 1.80
N LEU A 102 -11.14 -0.06 1.65
CA LEU A 102 -11.15 -0.79 0.39
C LEU A 102 -12.52 -1.44 0.29
N ASP A 103 -13.22 -1.22 -0.83
CA ASP A 103 -14.52 -1.82 -1.08
C ASP A 103 -14.33 -3.25 -1.61
N PHE A 104 -15.20 -4.18 -1.18
CA PHE A 104 -15.19 -5.54 -1.68
C PHE A 104 -15.41 -5.60 -3.20
N TYR A 105 -16.25 -4.72 -3.74
CA TYR A 105 -16.50 -4.65 -5.18
C TYR A 105 -15.31 -4.14 -5.99
N ASP A 106 -14.31 -3.51 -5.36
CA ASP A 106 -13.06 -3.15 -6.03
C ASP A 106 -12.32 -4.38 -6.58
N LEU A 107 -12.55 -5.56 -6.01
CA LEU A 107 -11.99 -6.83 -6.51
C LEU A 107 -12.56 -7.24 -7.88
N PHE A 108 -13.79 -6.86 -8.19
CA PHE A 108 -14.47 -7.28 -9.43
C PHE A 108 -14.46 -6.20 -10.52
N ASN A 109 -14.09 -4.98 -10.16
CA ASN A 109 -14.09 -3.86 -11.09
C ASN A 109 -12.67 -3.53 -11.55
N LYS A 110 -12.34 -3.89 -12.81
CA LYS A 110 -11.01 -3.64 -13.41
C LYS A 110 -10.64 -2.16 -13.54
N SER A 111 -11.60 -1.24 -13.46
CA SER A 111 -11.34 0.21 -13.40
C SER A 111 -11.17 0.74 -11.97
N SER A 112 -11.21 -0.13 -10.96
CA SER A 112 -11.05 0.27 -9.57
C SER A 112 -9.64 0.74 -9.22
N LYS A 113 -9.52 1.38 -8.08
CA LYS A 113 -8.23 1.83 -7.52
C LYS A 113 -7.26 0.67 -7.31
N LEU A 114 -7.74 -0.50 -6.91
CA LEU A 114 -6.90 -1.66 -6.65
C LEU A 114 -6.11 -2.07 -7.90
N TYR A 115 -6.76 -2.13 -9.05
CA TYR A 115 -6.08 -2.45 -10.31
C TYR A 115 -5.07 -1.37 -10.72
N SER A 116 -5.39 -0.10 -10.49
CA SER A 116 -4.44 0.98 -10.74
C SER A 116 -3.20 0.87 -9.84
N TRP A 117 -3.37 0.42 -8.58
CA TRP A 117 -2.26 0.18 -7.65
C TRP A 117 -1.42 -1.02 -8.06
N TYR A 118 -2.04 -2.11 -8.53
CA TYR A 118 -1.32 -3.26 -9.10
C TYR A 118 -0.45 -2.84 -10.27
N ASN A 119 -0.99 -2.04 -11.17
CA ASN A 119 -0.26 -1.54 -12.34
C ASN A 119 0.90 -0.63 -11.93
N GLN A 120 0.68 0.27 -10.97
CA GLN A 120 1.71 1.15 -10.44
C GLN A 120 2.84 0.33 -9.79
N ALA A 121 2.51 -0.56 -8.86
CA ALA A 121 3.50 -1.41 -8.20
C ALA A 121 4.32 -2.24 -9.21
N THR A 122 3.67 -2.75 -10.27
CA THR A 122 4.35 -3.51 -11.32
C THR A 122 5.27 -2.62 -12.14
N SER A 123 4.81 -1.41 -12.54
CA SER A 123 5.61 -0.47 -13.29
C SER A 123 6.88 -0.05 -12.54
N ASP A 124 6.73 0.33 -11.27
CA ASP A 124 7.85 0.76 -10.43
C ASP A 124 8.85 -0.38 -10.17
N ALA A 125 8.36 -1.59 -9.97
CA ALA A 125 9.21 -2.76 -9.79
C ALA A 125 10.01 -3.09 -11.06
N ASN A 126 9.41 -2.95 -12.24
CA ASN A 126 10.09 -3.17 -13.51
C ASN A 126 11.24 -2.16 -13.72
N LEU A 127 11.01 -0.88 -13.38
CA LEU A 127 12.06 0.15 -13.43
C LEU A 127 13.26 -0.18 -12.53
N LEU A 128 13.00 -0.81 -11.39
CA LEU A 128 14.01 -1.18 -10.40
C LEU A 128 14.60 -2.59 -10.62
N ASN A 129 14.15 -3.34 -11.62
CA ASN A 129 14.48 -4.76 -11.82
C ASN A 129 14.27 -5.58 -10.53
N LYS A 130 13.12 -5.36 -9.88
CA LYS A 130 12.69 -6.00 -8.64
C LYS A 130 11.31 -6.65 -8.81
N THR A 131 10.90 -7.40 -7.81
CA THR A 131 9.56 -8.00 -7.73
C THR A 131 8.59 -7.00 -7.11
N PRO A 132 7.38 -6.80 -7.65
CA PRO A 132 6.41 -5.89 -7.06
C PRO A 132 5.81 -6.44 -5.77
N MET A 133 5.69 -5.58 -4.77
CA MET A 133 4.93 -5.78 -3.55
C MET A 133 4.04 -4.57 -3.30
N LEU A 134 2.73 -4.76 -3.27
CA LEU A 134 1.78 -3.71 -2.91
C LEU A 134 1.35 -3.90 -1.46
N ILE A 135 1.59 -2.90 -0.62
CA ILE A 135 1.14 -2.87 0.77
C ILE A 135 -0.04 -1.89 0.90
N VAL A 136 -1.16 -2.39 1.39
CA VAL A 136 -2.37 -1.57 1.59
C VAL A 136 -2.72 -1.50 3.07
N LYS A 137 -2.90 -0.29 3.57
CA LYS A 137 -3.41 0.03 4.90
C LYS A 137 -4.76 0.72 4.77
N THR A 138 -5.75 0.26 5.51
CA THR A 138 -7.01 0.98 5.69
C THR A 138 -7.18 1.39 7.15
N ASN A 139 -8.09 2.36 7.41
CA ASN A 139 -8.35 2.80 8.78
C ASN A 139 -8.80 1.60 9.64
N ASN A 140 -8.24 1.53 10.85
CA ASN A 140 -8.62 0.54 11.87
C ASN A 140 -8.43 -0.94 11.48
N HIS A 141 -7.72 -1.23 10.39
CA HIS A 141 -7.41 -2.60 9.98
C HIS A 141 -5.89 -2.83 9.96
N LYS A 142 -5.49 -4.09 10.00
CA LYS A 142 -4.11 -4.51 9.77
C LYS A 142 -3.68 -4.19 8.33
N ARG A 143 -2.38 -4.22 8.06
CA ARG A 143 -1.84 -4.09 6.71
C ARG A 143 -1.98 -5.40 5.96
N ILE A 144 -2.32 -5.30 4.70
CA ILE A 144 -2.31 -6.42 3.76
C ILE A 144 -1.20 -6.19 2.74
N ALA A 145 -0.55 -7.28 2.33
CA ALA A 145 0.48 -7.28 1.30
C ALA A 145 0.02 -8.14 0.12
N PHE A 146 0.18 -7.63 -1.08
CA PHE A 146 -0.05 -8.36 -2.30
C PHE A 146 1.29 -8.60 -3.01
N ILE A 147 1.56 -9.85 -3.35
CA ILE A 147 2.73 -10.28 -4.13
C ILE A 147 2.28 -11.14 -5.31
N LYS A 148 3.07 -11.20 -6.36
CA LYS A 148 2.75 -12.02 -7.54
C LYS A 148 2.72 -13.51 -7.19
N ILE A 149 1.74 -14.24 -7.77
CA ILE A 149 1.53 -15.67 -7.48
C ILE A 149 2.76 -16.53 -7.77
N ASN A 150 3.50 -16.24 -8.83
CA ASN A 150 4.71 -16.98 -9.19
C ASN A 150 5.82 -16.84 -8.13
N VAL A 151 5.84 -15.76 -7.37
CA VAL A 151 6.77 -15.53 -6.26
C VAL A 151 6.21 -16.10 -4.96
N ALA A 152 4.90 -16.02 -4.76
CA ALA A 152 4.22 -16.58 -3.60
C ALA A 152 4.44 -18.10 -3.46
N THR A 153 4.65 -18.82 -4.56
CA THR A 153 4.97 -20.26 -4.54
C THR A 153 6.31 -20.59 -3.88
N GLU A 154 7.19 -19.61 -3.69
CA GLU A 154 8.43 -19.79 -2.92
C GLU A 154 8.18 -19.93 -1.41
N ILE A 155 7.00 -19.51 -0.91
CA ILE A 155 6.62 -19.61 0.50
C ILE A 155 5.74 -20.84 0.68
N LYS A 156 6.22 -21.85 1.38
CA LYS A 156 5.45 -23.07 1.63
C LYS A 156 4.67 -23.04 2.96
N GLU A 157 5.22 -22.34 3.94
CA GLU A 157 4.72 -22.34 5.32
C GLU A 157 3.56 -21.36 5.55
N ILE A 158 3.41 -20.36 4.68
CA ILE A 158 2.42 -19.30 4.85
C ILE A 158 1.47 -19.30 3.67
N GLN A 159 0.20 -19.60 3.94
CA GLN A 159 -0.83 -19.61 2.91
C GLN A 159 -1.40 -18.20 2.70
N PRO A 160 -1.68 -17.80 1.44
CA PRO A 160 -2.36 -16.53 1.19
C PRO A 160 -3.78 -16.54 1.73
N THR A 161 -4.25 -15.41 2.21
CA THR A 161 -5.64 -15.23 2.63
C THR A 161 -6.60 -15.38 1.46
N PHE A 162 -6.21 -14.88 0.29
CA PHE A 162 -6.91 -15.09 -0.99
C PHE A 162 -5.98 -14.80 -2.17
N VAL A 163 -6.43 -15.22 -3.37
CA VAL A 163 -5.73 -14.94 -4.63
C VAL A 163 -6.64 -14.13 -5.53
N HIS A 164 -6.09 -13.11 -6.19
CA HIS A 164 -6.82 -12.21 -7.05
C HIS A 164 -5.95 -11.73 -8.22
N GLU A 165 -6.40 -11.96 -9.46
CA GLU A 165 -5.75 -11.49 -10.70
C GLU A 165 -4.22 -11.75 -10.74
N GLY A 166 -3.81 -12.94 -10.33
CA GLY A 166 -2.39 -13.33 -10.29
C GLY A 166 -1.59 -12.74 -9.13
N TRP A 167 -2.27 -12.15 -8.13
CA TRP A 167 -1.68 -11.68 -6.90
C TRP A 167 -2.18 -12.52 -5.72
N CYS A 168 -1.27 -12.87 -4.81
CA CYS A 168 -1.59 -13.50 -3.52
C CYS A 168 -1.64 -12.43 -2.44
N CYS A 169 -2.71 -12.41 -1.66
CA CYS A 169 -2.92 -11.49 -0.55
C CYS A 169 -2.59 -12.16 0.78
N TYR A 170 -1.81 -11.47 1.60
CA TYR A 170 -1.40 -11.89 2.94
C TYR A 170 -1.66 -10.76 3.94
N TRP A 171 -1.84 -11.10 5.22
CA TRP A 171 -1.54 -10.15 6.28
C TRP A 171 -0.04 -9.86 6.24
N LEU A 172 0.34 -8.58 6.23
CA LEU A 172 1.76 -8.20 6.16
C LEU A 172 2.58 -8.84 7.29
N GLU A 173 2.03 -8.84 8.52
CA GLU A 173 2.67 -9.42 9.69
C GLU A 173 2.94 -10.92 9.54
N ASP A 174 2.06 -11.64 8.84
CA ASP A 174 2.26 -13.08 8.58
C ASP A 174 3.26 -13.29 7.44
N LEU A 175 3.17 -12.54 6.37
CA LEU A 175 4.14 -12.59 5.28
C LEU A 175 5.57 -12.34 5.78
N LEU A 176 5.75 -11.40 6.69
CA LEU A 176 7.06 -11.07 7.27
C LEU A 176 7.65 -12.16 8.17
N LYS A 177 6.92 -13.23 8.50
CA LYS A 177 7.44 -14.43 9.16
C LYS A 177 8.17 -15.38 8.21
N ALA A 178 8.04 -15.18 6.89
CA ALA A 178 8.77 -15.98 5.92
C ALA A 178 10.28 -15.82 6.11
N GLU A 179 11.05 -16.83 5.66
CA GLU A 179 12.50 -16.81 5.77
C GLU A 179 13.13 -15.64 5.02
N ASP A 180 14.28 -15.19 5.49
CA ASP A 180 15.05 -14.08 4.88
C ASP A 180 15.38 -14.36 3.41
N SER A 181 15.61 -15.59 3.04
CA SER A 181 15.88 -16.02 1.67
C SER A 181 14.74 -15.69 0.69
N PHE A 182 13.50 -15.55 1.19
CA PHE A 182 12.37 -15.09 0.40
C PHE A 182 12.48 -13.60 0.04
N PHE A 183 12.97 -12.78 0.97
CA PHE A 183 13.05 -11.32 0.79
C PHE A 183 14.39 -10.85 0.20
N ILE A 184 15.45 -11.59 0.44
CA ILE A 184 16.82 -11.17 0.18
C ILE A 184 17.42 -12.03 -0.95
N LYS A 185 18.04 -11.37 -1.93
CA LYS A 185 18.81 -12.04 -2.97
C LYS A 185 20.01 -12.76 -2.30
N LYS A 186 20.25 -14.01 -2.67
CA LYS A 186 21.49 -14.67 -2.26
C LYS A 186 22.68 -13.86 -2.79
N ALA A 187 23.65 -13.59 -1.94
CA ALA A 187 24.92 -13.03 -2.40
C ALA A 187 25.49 -14.00 -3.46
N ILE A 188 25.69 -13.52 -4.67
CA ILE A 188 26.44 -14.24 -5.67
C ILE A 188 27.88 -14.08 -5.20
N ASN A 189 28.42 -15.09 -4.51
CA ASN A 189 29.84 -15.17 -4.25
C ASN A 189 30.52 -15.27 -5.62
N GLY A 190 31.10 -14.13 -6.06
CA GLY A 190 31.94 -14.03 -7.24
C GLY A 190 33.30 -14.68 -7.02
#